data_50d09209175881493b949d1b228bf1d9
#
_entry.id   50d09209175881493b949d1b228bf1d9
#
_cell.length_a   1.000
_cell.length_b   1.000
_cell.length_c   1.000
_cell.angle_alpha   90.00
_cell.angle_beta   90.00
_cell.angle_gamma   90.00
#
_symmetry.space_group_name_H-M   'P 1'
#
loop_
_entity.id
_entity.type
_entity.pdbx_description
1 polymer ?
#
loop_
_entity_poly.entity_id
_entity_poly.type
_entity_poly.pdbx_seq_one_letter_code
_entity_poly.pdbx_strand_id
1 'polypeptide(L)'
;IFGLFSVPKQSIYNVGKFGVKAFTESLSLELKASGSPVEVYCVFPGHVGTNIYSSSRFKSFQQDEAGAAMFGANASTVEEAGVQFKQNAPSSPQYAAKTILKNINKKNKRILIGFDAHFYDLMSRLFPKSFVKIIWILPFLRSLLRSK
;
A
#
# COMPACT_ATOMS: atom_id res chain seq x y z
N ILE A 1 1.51 1.03 0.60
CA ILE A 1 1.08 2.34 0.07
C ILE A 1 0.14 3.10 1.00
N PHE A 2 -0.63 2.47 1.85
CA PHE A 2 -1.60 3.12 2.75
C PHE A 2 -1.01 3.97 3.88
N GLY A 3 0.29 4.17 3.92
CA GLY A 3 0.97 5.25 4.63
C GLY A 3 1.23 6.50 3.78
N LEU A 4 0.75 6.52 2.50
CA LEU A 4 0.85 7.65 1.58
C LEU A 4 -0.49 8.35 1.40
N PHE A 5 -1.58 7.61 1.45
CA PHE A 5 -2.95 8.10 1.34
C PHE A 5 -3.91 7.17 2.07
N SER A 6 -5.12 7.67 2.33
CA SER A 6 -6.17 6.95 3.05
C SER A 6 -7.27 6.48 2.11
N VAL A 7 -7.90 5.35 2.45
CA VAL A 7 -9.04 4.79 1.73
C VAL A 7 -10.23 4.58 2.68
N PRO A 8 -11.46 4.65 2.19
CA PRO A 8 -12.66 4.39 2.99
C PRO A 8 -12.63 3.00 3.63
N LYS A 9 -13.30 2.85 4.77
CA LYS A 9 -13.43 1.60 5.56
C LYS A 9 -12.12 1.01 6.11
N GLN A 10 -10.98 1.70 5.91
CA GLN A 10 -9.64 1.28 6.36
C GLN A 10 -9.01 2.29 7.34
N SER A 11 -9.81 3.07 8.08
CA SER A 11 -9.32 4.18 8.92
C SER A 11 -8.26 3.73 9.93
N ILE A 12 -8.53 2.69 10.71
CA ILE A 12 -7.59 2.16 11.72
C ILE A 12 -6.30 1.63 11.07
N TYR A 13 -6.44 0.91 9.95
CA TYR A 13 -5.28 0.43 9.20
C TYR A 13 -4.44 1.59 8.67
N ASN A 14 -5.07 2.62 8.10
CA ASN A 14 -4.38 3.82 7.63
C ASN A 14 -3.65 4.54 8.78
N VAL A 15 -4.29 4.72 9.94
CA VAL A 15 -3.64 5.30 11.14
C VAL A 15 -2.36 4.54 11.48
N GLY A 16 -2.43 3.21 11.53
CA GLY A 16 -1.24 2.36 11.80
C GLY A 16 -0.15 2.57 10.76
N LYS A 17 -0.49 2.60 9.46
CA LYS A 17 0.52 2.77 8.39
C LYS A 17 1.12 4.17 8.33
N PHE A 18 0.33 5.22 8.55
CA PHE A 18 0.85 6.58 8.70
C PHE A 18 1.72 6.71 9.96
N GLY A 19 1.32 6.08 11.07
CA GLY A 19 2.11 6.03 12.29
C GLY A 19 3.48 5.37 12.09
N VAL A 20 3.53 4.23 11.40
CA VAL A 20 4.80 3.56 11.04
C VAL A 20 5.68 4.48 10.19
N LYS A 21 5.12 5.19 9.21
CA LYS A 21 5.87 6.16 8.41
C LYS A 21 6.46 7.26 9.29
N ALA A 22 5.63 7.92 10.10
CA ALA A 22 6.07 9.03 10.97
C ALA A 22 7.14 8.57 11.95
N PHE A 23 6.94 7.41 12.61
CA PHE A 23 7.92 6.81 13.50
C PHE A 23 9.26 6.54 12.80
N THR A 24 9.22 5.94 11.61
CA THR A 24 10.43 5.61 10.84
C THR A 24 11.20 6.87 10.46
N GLU A 25 10.51 7.94 10.04
CA GLU A 25 11.12 9.22 9.68
C GLU A 25 11.76 9.89 10.91
N SER A 26 11.06 9.95 12.06
CA SER A 26 11.60 10.50 13.32
C SER A 26 12.82 9.71 13.81
N LEU A 27 12.70 8.39 13.88
CA LEU A 27 13.80 7.51 14.30
C LEU A 27 15.04 7.69 13.42
N SER A 28 14.87 7.83 12.11
CA SER A 28 15.98 8.06 11.18
C SER A 28 16.72 9.38 11.48
N LEU A 29 16.00 10.44 11.88
CA LEU A 29 16.59 11.72 12.24
C LEU A 29 17.30 11.66 13.62
N GLU A 30 16.69 11.00 14.59
CA GLU A 30 17.26 10.79 15.93
C GLU A 30 18.58 10.01 15.89
N LEU A 31 18.60 8.91 15.14
CA LEU A 31 19.81 8.10 14.96
C LEU A 31 20.91 8.88 14.25
N LYS A 32 20.55 9.68 13.23
CA LYS A 32 21.51 10.56 12.57
C LYS A 32 22.06 11.62 13.51
N ALA A 33 21.21 12.24 14.33
CA ALA A 33 21.61 13.27 15.29
C ALA A 33 22.53 12.71 16.39
N SER A 34 22.33 11.47 16.80
CA SER A 34 23.19 10.79 17.80
C SER A 34 24.48 10.20 17.22
N GLY A 35 24.73 10.34 15.91
CA GLY A 35 25.90 9.73 15.25
C GLY A 35 25.84 8.20 15.17
N SER A 36 24.67 7.60 15.33
CA SER A 36 24.49 6.14 15.26
C SER A 36 24.82 5.61 13.86
N PRO A 37 25.51 4.47 13.73
CA PRO A 37 25.73 3.81 12.45
C PRO A 37 24.50 3.09 11.91
N VAL A 38 23.41 3.00 12.67
CA VAL A 38 22.18 2.31 12.29
C VAL A 38 21.42 3.15 11.27
N GLU A 39 21.02 2.52 10.18
CA GLU A 39 20.23 3.15 9.14
C GLU A 39 18.80 2.59 9.10
N VAL A 40 17.83 3.47 8.95
CA VAL A 40 16.42 3.13 8.92
C VAL A 40 15.85 3.40 7.53
N TYR A 41 15.05 2.45 7.03
CA TYR A 41 14.45 2.50 5.69
C TYR A 41 12.94 2.36 5.79
N CYS A 42 12.20 3.25 5.14
CA CYS A 42 10.75 3.18 5.06
C CYS A 42 10.33 2.57 3.72
N VAL A 43 9.63 1.44 3.76
CA VAL A 43 9.20 0.71 2.58
C VAL A 43 7.71 0.92 2.35
N PHE A 44 7.35 1.31 1.12
CA PHE A 44 5.97 1.53 0.66
C PHE A 44 5.65 0.54 -0.45
N PRO A 45 5.26 -0.71 -0.12
CA PRO A 45 4.85 -1.65 -1.14
C PRO A 45 3.52 -1.23 -1.75
N GLY A 46 3.44 -1.32 -3.07
CA GLY A 46 2.20 -1.32 -3.81
C GLY A 46 1.45 -2.63 -3.63
N HIS A 47 0.69 -3.04 -4.63
CA HIS A 47 0.03 -4.33 -4.60
C HIS A 47 1.03 -5.46 -4.91
N VAL A 48 1.42 -6.16 -3.86
CA VAL A 48 2.35 -7.31 -3.92
C VAL A 48 1.59 -8.60 -3.63
N GLY A 49 1.75 -9.59 -4.49
CA GLY A 49 1.04 -10.88 -4.43
C GLY A 49 1.49 -11.78 -3.29
N THR A 50 1.17 -11.39 -2.06
CA THR A 50 1.47 -12.13 -0.83
C THR A 50 0.22 -12.84 -0.29
N ASN A 51 0.39 -13.63 0.76
CA ASN A 51 -0.72 -14.28 1.47
C ASN A 51 -1.33 -13.38 2.56
N ILE A 52 -1.08 -12.06 2.52
CA ILE A 52 -1.55 -11.12 3.56
C ILE A 52 -3.06 -11.18 3.75
N TYR A 53 -3.81 -11.37 2.67
CA TYR A 53 -5.26 -11.43 2.70
C TYR A 53 -5.75 -12.67 3.46
N SER A 54 -5.28 -13.85 3.08
CA SER A 54 -5.66 -15.12 3.70
C SER A 54 -5.11 -15.31 5.12
N SER A 55 -4.02 -14.63 5.48
CA SER A 55 -3.44 -14.66 6.84
C SER A 55 -3.99 -13.57 7.76
N SER A 56 -4.82 -12.67 7.27
CA SER A 56 -5.44 -11.60 8.07
C SER A 56 -6.63 -12.13 8.86
N ARG A 57 -6.77 -11.67 10.12
CA ARG A 57 -7.94 -12.01 10.96
C ARG A 57 -9.06 -11.02 10.68
N PHE A 58 -9.92 -11.33 9.73
CA PHE A 58 -11.15 -10.56 9.49
C PHE A 58 -12.24 -10.99 10.46
N LYS A 59 -12.89 -10.03 11.14
CA LYS A 59 -14.07 -10.32 11.97
C LYS A 59 -15.32 -10.59 11.12
N SER A 60 -15.37 -10.00 9.93
CA SER A 60 -16.38 -10.33 8.90
C SER A 60 -15.84 -9.94 7.51
N PHE A 61 -16.19 -10.71 6.48
CA PHE A 61 -15.83 -10.45 5.09
C PHE A 61 -16.40 -9.10 4.59
N GLN A 62 -17.61 -8.74 5.04
CA GLN A 62 -18.28 -7.49 4.67
C GLN A 62 -17.49 -6.22 5.05
N GLN A 63 -16.60 -6.31 6.03
CA GLN A 63 -15.80 -5.13 6.43
C GLN A 63 -14.67 -4.80 5.46
N ASP A 64 -14.28 -5.73 4.59
CA ASP A 64 -13.12 -5.54 3.71
C ASP A 64 -13.45 -5.54 2.20
N GLU A 65 -14.72 -5.55 1.83
CA GLU A 65 -15.15 -5.46 0.42
C GLU A 65 -14.55 -4.25 -0.30
N ALA A 66 -14.38 -3.12 0.39
CA ALA A 66 -13.78 -1.93 -0.19
C ALA A 66 -12.27 -2.11 -0.46
N GLY A 67 -11.56 -2.81 0.41
CA GLY A 67 -10.17 -3.18 0.18
C GLY A 67 -10.03 -4.18 -0.96
N ALA A 68 -10.88 -5.21 -0.99
CA ALA A 68 -10.91 -6.20 -2.06
C ALA A 68 -11.25 -5.56 -3.42
N ALA A 69 -12.28 -4.72 -3.48
CA ALA A 69 -12.68 -4.02 -4.69
C ALA A 69 -11.61 -3.06 -5.22
N MET A 70 -10.83 -2.43 -4.35
CA MET A 70 -9.72 -1.55 -4.73
C MET A 70 -8.62 -2.30 -5.50
N PHE A 71 -8.40 -3.57 -5.18
CA PHE A 71 -7.44 -4.44 -5.86
C PHE A 71 -8.08 -5.30 -6.96
N GLY A 72 -9.34 -5.01 -7.34
CA GLY A 72 -10.03 -5.67 -8.44
C GLY A 72 -10.56 -7.07 -8.09
N ALA A 73 -10.73 -7.38 -6.81
CA ALA A 73 -11.31 -8.63 -6.36
C ALA A 73 -12.86 -8.56 -6.38
N ASN A 74 -13.47 -9.49 -7.10
CA ASN A 74 -14.91 -9.79 -7.07
C ASN A 74 -15.08 -11.16 -6.41
N ALA A 75 -15.07 -11.20 -5.09
CA ALA A 75 -15.06 -12.43 -4.34
C ALA A 75 -16.24 -12.52 -3.41
N SER A 76 -16.76 -13.75 -3.23
CA SER A 76 -17.86 -14.07 -2.30
C SER A 76 -17.32 -14.53 -0.94
N THR A 77 -16.08 -14.99 -0.89
CA THR A 77 -15.42 -15.50 0.32
C THR A 77 -14.05 -14.86 0.52
N VAL A 78 -13.52 -14.96 1.76
CA VAL A 78 -12.17 -14.48 2.09
C VAL A 78 -11.09 -15.23 1.30
N GLU A 79 -11.29 -16.52 1.10
CA GLU A 79 -10.39 -17.39 0.35
C GLU A 79 -10.30 -16.96 -1.12
N GLU A 80 -11.44 -16.76 -1.78
CA GLU A 80 -11.51 -16.26 -3.15
C GLU A 80 -10.88 -14.88 -3.28
N ALA A 81 -11.17 -13.98 -2.33
CA ALA A 81 -10.55 -12.65 -2.29
C ALA A 81 -9.03 -12.74 -2.16
N GLY A 82 -8.53 -13.65 -1.34
CA GLY A 82 -7.09 -13.91 -1.18
C GLY A 82 -6.42 -14.41 -2.44
N VAL A 83 -7.06 -15.34 -3.15
CA VAL A 83 -6.58 -15.86 -4.43
C VAL A 83 -6.54 -14.76 -5.50
N GLN A 84 -7.64 -14.02 -5.66
CA GLN A 84 -7.74 -12.93 -6.62
C GLN A 84 -6.75 -11.79 -6.30
N PHE A 85 -6.61 -11.44 -5.01
CA PHE A 85 -5.61 -10.46 -4.58
C PHE A 85 -4.21 -10.85 -5.02
N LYS A 86 -3.84 -12.11 -4.84
CA LYS A 86 -2.52 -12.62 -5.23
C LYS A 86 -2.34 -12.67 -6.75
N GLN A 87 -3.36 -13.10 -7.48
CA GLN A 87 -3.32 -13.21 -8.95
C GLN A 87 -3.29 -11.85 -9.65
N ASN A 88 -4.03 -10.87 -9.11
CA ASN A 88 -4.13 -9.53 -9.68
C ASN A 88 -2.94 -8.63 -9.30
N ALA A 89 -2.01 -9.10 -8.47
CA ALA A 89 -0.89 -8.29 -8.03
C ALA A 89 0.13 -8.07 -9.16
N PRO A 90 0.45 -6.81 -9.51
CA PRO A 90 1.44 -6.49 -10.52
C PRO A 90 2.88 -6.76 -10.08
N SER A 91 3.10 -6.98 -8.78
CA SER A 91 4.43 -7.23 -8.22
C SER A 91 4.48 -8.56 -7.47
N SER A 92 5.52 -9.36 -7.71
CA SER A 92 5.78 -10.58 -6.94
C SER A 92 6.51 -10.27 -5.62
N PRO A 93 6.42 -11.14 -4.60
CA PRO A 93 7.21 -11.03 -3.38
C PRO A 93 8.72 -11.02 -3.64
N GLN A 94 9.20 -11.80 -4.63
CA GLN A 94 10.60 -11.85 -5.03
C GLN A 94 11.08 -10.53 -5.63
N TYR A 95 10.25 -9.90 -6.47
CA TYR A 95 10.54 -8.56 -7.00
C TYR A 95 10.61 -7.53 -5.88
N ALA A 96 9.68 -7.59 -4.93
CA ALA A 96 9.67 -6.70 -3.77
C ALA A 96 10.95 -6.84 -2.94
N ALA A 97 11.36 -8.06 -2.60
CA ALA A 97 12.59 -8.33 -1.86
C ALA A 97 13.85 -7.81 -2.58
N LYS A 98 13.98 -8.10 -3.89
CA LYS A 98 15.10 -7.58 -4.70
C LYS A 98 15.14 -6.05 -4.73
N THR A 99 13.96 -5.42 -4.84
CA THR A 99 13.86 -3.95 -4.86
C THR A 99 14.28 -3.35 -3.53
N ILE A 100 13.89 -3.95 -2.39
CA ILE A 100 14.31 -3.52 -1.05
C ILE A 100 15.83 -3.59 -0.94
N LEU A 101 16.43 -4.75 -1.19
CA LEU A 101 17.87 -4.94 -1.07
C LEU A 101 18.67 -3.98 -1.97
N LYS A 102 18.23 -3.80 -3.22
CA LYS A 102 18.84 -2.84 -4.16
C LYS A 102 18.81 -1.41 -3.62
N ASN A 103 17.70 -0.98 -3.00
CA ASN A 103 17.56 0.37 -2.46
C ASN A 103 18.35 0.55 -1.16
N ILE A 104 18.44 -0.47 -0.32
CA ILE A 104 19.31 -0.46 0.87
C ILE A 104 20.76 -0.25 0.45
N ASN A 105 21.26 -1.01 -0.52
CA ASN A 105 22.64 -0.86 -1.05
C ASN A 105 22.88 0.55 -1.63
N LYS A 106 21.85 1.20 -2.18
CA LYS A 106 21.91 2.58 -2.68
C LYS A 106 21.69 3.65 -1.59
N LYS A 107 21.48 3.25 -0.35
CA LYS A 107 21.13 4.13 0.78
C LYS A 107 19.89 4.98 0.55
N ASN A 108 18.94 4.51 -0.28
CA ASN A 108 17.68 5.18 -0.53
C ASN A 108 16.71 4.90 0.62
N LYS A 109 16.52 5.88 1.50
CA LYS A 109 15.72 5.77 2.73
C LYS A 109 14.21 5.57 2.49
N ARG A 110 13.72 5.95 1.31
CA ARG A 110 12.30 5.86 0.92
C ARG A 110 12.15 4.88 -0.24
N ILE A 111 11.64 3.69 0.03
CA ILE A 111 11.58 2.60 -0.95
C ILE A 111 10.14 2.38 -1.40
N LEU A 112 9.85 2.74 -2.64
CA LEU A 112 8.57 2.46 -3.30
C LEU A 112 8.70 1.17 -4.11
N ILE A 113 7.72 0.27 -4.01
CA ILE A 113 7.72 -1.01 -4.71
C ILE A 113 6.49 -1.11 -5.62
N GLY A 114 6.72 -1.31 -6.91
CA GLY A 114 5.70 -1.40 -7.94
C GLY A 114 5.35 -0.05 -8.55
N PHE A 115 4.86 -0.09 -9.78
CA PHE A 115 4.42 1.12 -10.50
C PHE A 115 3.29 1.85 -9.77
N ASP A 116 2.37 1.10 -9.20
CA ASP A 116 1.25 1.61 -8.43
C ASP A 116 1.69 2.45 -7.22
N ALA A 117 2.72 2.01 -6.48
CA ALA A 117 3.26 2.79 -5.37
C ALA A 117 3.85 4.13 -5.84
N HIS A 118 4.59 4.12 -6.94
CA HIS A 118 5.15 5.36 -7.52
C HIS A 118 4.05 6.28 -8.04
N PHE A 119 3.05 5.73 -8.73
CA PHE A 119 1.93 6.49 -9.24
C PHE A 119 1.14 7.17 -8.11
N TYR A 120 0.76 6.43 -7.08
CA TYR A 120 0.01 6.98 -5.95
C TYR A 120 0.83 7.97 -5.11
N ASP A 121 2.14 7.73 -4.93
CA ASP A 121 3.02 8.69 -4.26
C ASP A 121 3.07 10.02 -5.03
N LEU A 122 3.28 9.97 -6.34
CA LEU A 122 3.32 11.15 -7.20
C LEU A 122 1.99 11.91 -7.18
N MET A 123 0.88 11.19 -7.37
CA MET A 123 -0.45 11.80 -7.41
C MET A 123 -0.84 12.45 -6.08
N SER A 124 -0.53 11.81 -4.94
CA SER A 124 -0.81 12.38 -3.62
C SER A 124 -0.03 13.67 -3.35
N ARG A 125 1.14 13.82 -3.92
CA ARG A 125 1.98 15.03 -3.79
C ARG A 125 1.55 16.14 -4.73
N LEU A 126 1.21 15.81 -5.98
CA LEU A 126 0.81 16.81 -6.98
C LEU A 126 -0.60 17.35 -6.72
N PHE A 127 -1.49 16.52 -6.19
CA PHE A 127 -2.89 16.86 -5.99
C PHE A 127 -3.37 16.65 -4.54
N PRO A 128 -2.71 17.25 -3.53
CA PRO A 128 -2.98 16.93 -2.11
C PRO A 128 -4.43 17.19 -1.69
N LYS A 129 -5.09 18.20 -2.28
CA LYS A 129 -6.49 18.54 -1.99
C LYS A 129 -7.51 17.67 -2.73
N SER A 130 -7.17 17.21 -3.93
CA SER A 130 -8.10 16.52 -4.83
C SER A 130 -7.91 15.02 -4.87
N PHE A 131 -6.76 14.53 -4.44
CA PHE A 131 -6.35 13.16 -4.57
C PHE A 131 -7.32 12.16 -3.91
N VAL A 132 -7.79 12.45 -2.69
CA VAL A 132 -8.77 11.62 -1.99
C VAL A 132 -10.09 11.54 -2.76
N LYS A 133 -10.52 12.66 -3.36
CA LYS A 133 -11.72 12.69 -4.21
C LYS A 133 -11.52 11.87 -5.49
N ILE A 134 -10.35 11.96 -6.13
CA ILE A 134 -10.00 11.21 -7.34
C ILE A 134 -10.01 9.71 -7.05
N ILE A 135 -9.40 9.26 -5.96
CA ILE A 135 -9.40 7.84 -5.56
C ILE A 135 -10.83 7.34 -5.32
N TRP A 136 -11.69 8.17 -4.74
CA TRP A 136 -13.08 7.78 -4.48
C TRP A 136 -13.89 7.63 -5.77
N ILE A 137 -13.62 8.44 -6.79
CA ILE A 137 -14.32 8.42 -8.08
C ILE A 137 -13.82 7.28 -9.00
N LEU A 138 -12.56 6.88 -8.90
CA LEU A 138 -11.95 5.85 -9.76
C LEU A 138 -12.69 4.50 -9.79
N PRO A 139 -13.14 3.91 -8.67
CA PRO A 139 -13.93 2.67 -8.68
C PRO A 139 -15.29 2.86 -9.38
N PHE A 140 -15.93 4.01 -9.20
CA PHE A 140 -17.20 4.34 -9.85
C PHE A 140 -17.04 4.47 -11.38
N LEU A 141 -15.97 5.13 -11.84
CA LEU A 141 -15.65 5.21 -13.27
C LEU A 141 -15.33 3.84 -13.87
N ARG A 142 -14.63 2.97 -13.15
CA ARG A 142 -14.38 1.59 -13.59
C ARG A 142 -15.65 0.77 -13.69
N SER A 143 -16.61 0.95 -12.81
CA SER A 143 -17.92 0.27 -12.87
C SER A 143 -18.72 0.70 -14.10
N LEU A 144 -18.74 1.99 -14.42
CA LEU A 144 -19.38 2.52 -15.63
C LEU A 144 -18.76 2.04 -16.95
N LEU A 145 -17.44 1.84 -16.97
CA LEU A 145 -16.72 1.35 -18.15
C LEU A 145 -16.88 -0.18 -18.36
N ARG A 146 -17.21 -0.93 -17.31
CA ARG A 146 -17.45 -2.39 -17.38
C ARG A 146 -18.90 -2.74 -17.71
N SER A 147 -19.84 -1.80 -17.64
CA SER A 147 -21.26 -2.00 -17.97
C SER A 147 -21.57 -1.80 -19.46
N LYS A 148 -20.57 -1.63 -20.31
CA LYS A 148 -20.64 -1.66 -21.77
C LYS A 148 -19.87 -2.87 -22.30
#